data_eab4935ed0555b3e2f5909eb8ef2efca
#
_entry.id   eab4935ed0555b3e2f5909eb8ef2efca
#
_cell.length_a   1.000
_cell.length_b   1.000
_cell.length_c   1.000
_cell.angle_alpha   90.00
_cell.angle_beta   90.00
_cell.angle_gamma   90.00
#
_symmetry.space_group_name_H-M   'P 1'
#
loop_
_entity.id
_entity.type
_entity.pdbx_description
1 polymer ?
#
loop_
_entity_poly.entity_id
_entity_poly.type
_entity_poly.pdbx_seq_one_letter_code
_entity_poly.pdbx_strand_id
1 'polypeptide(L)'
;MHSIKEGGVRPVRPCLCKGVYLVTSKAIAIHHLHADWQNALRVLLTGAVVSFALVFAQAVPSEAQTRPVTFAELAEEVSPSVVNITTSTTIAGRTGPQGVVPEGSPFEDFFNDLENGERGAPRRSSALGSGFVISSDGYIVTNNHVIEGADEILIEFFPGGEEGVPAELVGTDPNTDIAVLKVDLDGLEFVEFGDSNDVGARVGDWVMAMGNPLGQGFSVSAGIVSARNRALSGTYDDYIQTDAAINRGNSGGPLFNMNAEVIGVNTAILSPNGGSIGIGFAMSSAVVTNVVDQLIDFGETRRGWLGVRIQDVTPDMIDAIDGLETAAGALVTSVPAGPAEDAGMLAGDLITNFDGIAIEDTRELVRIVGNSPVGKKVPVVVLRNGDLENLTVVLGRRETSEAAAFPAAAQEPEAPASVLGMILSEITPELTEQFSLSDATGLVITAIDPDSDAATKGFVPGDLIEKANREDVTTVAEFEAQIDAAREAGRTSVLLLLRRGGDPRFEALLLGVD
;
A
#
# COMPACT_ATOMS: atom_id res chain seq x y z
N MET A 1 -57.73 24.41 -14.38
CA MET A 1 -58.34 25.54 -15.09
C MET A 1 -57.77 25.60 -16.47
N HIS A 2 -58.67 25.35 -17.42
CA HIS A 2 -58.76 25.79 -18.80
C HIS A 2 -57.56 25.54 -19.74
N SER A 3 -57.72 24.91 -20.84
CA SER A 3 -58.82 24.56 -21.79
C SER A 3 -58.27 24.72 -23.19
N ILE A 4 -58.25 23.62 -23.97
CA ILE A 4 -58.98 23.38 -25.23
C ILE A 4 -58.72 24.37 -26.40
N LYS A 5 -58.38 23.83 -27.58
CA LYS A 5 -59.14 23.72 -28.87
C LYS A 5 -58.20 23.27 -29.99
N GLU A 6 -58.38 22.13 -30.64
CA GLU A 6 -59.33 21.74 -31.70
C GLU A 6 -59.41 22.69 -32.94
N GLY A 7 -59.34 22.03 -34.05
CA GLY A 7 -59.80 22.44 -35.34
C GLY A 7 -58.98 21.80 -36.47
N GLY A 8 -59.45 20.96 -37.26
CA GLY A 8 -60.74 20.51 -37.74
C GLY A 8 -60.89 20.76 -39.26
N VAL A 9 -61.25 19.67 -39.97
CA VAL A 9 -62.17 19.63 -41.15
C VAL A 9 -61.55 19.88 -42.53
N ARG A 10 -61.52 18.99 -43.43
CA ARG A 10 -62.40 18.12 -44.27
C ARG A 10 -62.20 18.43 -45.79
N PRO A 11 -62.86 17.68 -46.68
CA PRO A 11 -62.23 17.04 -47.84
C PRO A 11 -62.91 17.51 -49.15
N VAL A 12 -62.39 17.08 -50.28
CA VAL A 12 -63.18 17.11 -51.57
C VAL A 12 -62.80 15.91 -52.45
N ARG A 13 -63.83 15.23 -52.90
CA ARG A 13 -63.99 14.31 -54.05
C ARG A 13 -64.59 15.05 -55.21
N PRO A 14 -64.92 14.46 -56.36
CA PRO A 14 -64.32 13.45 -57.25
C PRO A 14 -64.31 13.90 -58.74
N CYS A 15 -63.83 13.04 -59.63
CA CYS A 15 -64.56 12.87 -60.92
C CYS A 15 -64.08 11.60 -61.67
N LEU A 16 -65.09 10.93 -62.21
CA LEU A 16 -65.01 9.79 -63.13
C LEU A 16 -64.57 10.23 -64.55
N CYS A 17 -63.88 9.33 -65.23
CA CYS A 17 -64.35 9.02 -66.62
C CYS A 17 -63.80 7.64 -67.06
N LYS A 18 -64.67 6.94 -67.79
CA LYS A 18 -64.64 5.59 -68.32
C LYS A 18 -63.70 5.42 -69.53
N GLY A 19 -63.22 4.22 -69.72
CA GLY A 19 -62.68 3.80 -71.02
C GLY A 19 -62.25 2.31 -70.96
N VAL A 20 -63.11 1.48 -71.53
CA VAL A 20 -62.94 0.03 -71.71
C VAL A 20 -62.04 -0.26 -72.88
N TYR A 21 -61.07 -1.15 -72.72
CA TYR A 21 -60.72 -2.12 -73.78
C TYR A 21 -60.09 -3.37 -73.16
N LEU A 22 -60.74 -4.52 -73.39
CA LEU A 22 -60.22 -5.86 -73.20
C LEU A 22 -59.33 -6.27 -74.36
N VAL A 23 -58.10 -6.70 -74.14
CA VAL A 23 -57.41 -7.67 -74.98
C VAL A 23 -56.51 -8.58 -74.12
N THR A 24 -56.69 -9.83 -74.36
CA THR A 24 -56.04 -10.99 -73.78
C THR A 24 -54.55 -11.06 -73.97
N SER A 25 -53.82 -11.46 -72.89
CA SER A 25 -52.62 -12.30 -73.01
C SER A 25 -52.27 -12.99 -71.67
N LYS A 26 -52.80 -14.19 -71.51
CA LYS A 26 -52.53 -15.10 -70.44
C LYS A 26 -51.25 -15.91 -70.58
N ALA A 27 -50.22 -15.44 -71.29
CA ALA A 27 -49.03 -16.27 -71.58
C ALA A 27 -47.69 -15.72 -71.08
N ILE A 28 -47.63 -14.48 -70.57
CA ILE A 28 -46.33 -13.87 -70.17
C ILE A 28 -46.16 -13.84 -68.65
N ALA A 29 -47.19 -14.04 -67.81
CA ALA A 29 -47.15 -13.92 -66.39
C ALA A 29 -46.44 -15.08 -65.64
N ILE A 30 -46.31 -16.26 -66.29
CA ILE A 30 -45.78 -17.44 -65.59
C ILE A 30 -44.24 -17.49 -65.59
N HIS A 31 -43.59 -16.89 -66.59
CA HIS A 31 -42.11 -16.89 -66.62
C HIS A 31 -41.48 -15.87 -65.66
N HIS A 32 -42.11 -14.73 -65.42
CA HIS A 32 -41.61 -13.74 -64.48
C HIS A 32 -41.80 -14.20 -63.02
N LEU A 33 -42.88 -14.87 -62.67
CA LEU A 33 -43.11 -15.40 -61.32
C LEU A 33 -42.10 -16.46 -60.89
N HIS A 34 -41.60 -17.29 -61.85
CA HIS A 34 -40.57 -18.29 -61.53
C HIS A 34 -39.18 -17.69 -61.35
N ALA A 35 -38.82 -16.64 -62.12
CA ALA A 35 -37.54 -15.95 -61.97
C ALA A 35 -37.47 -15.14 -60.64
N ASP A 36 -38.56 -14.49 -60.25
CA ASP A 36 -38.64 -13.74 -59.00
C ASP A 36 -38.59 -14.69 -57.77
N TRP A 37 -39.24 -15.84 -57.84
CA TRP A 37 -39.18 -16.80 -56.72
C TRP A 37 -37.80 -17.46 -56.57
N GLN A 38 -37.10 -17.75 -57.66
CA GLN A 38 -35.72 -18.23 -57.61
C GLN A 38 -34.75 -17.17 -57.06
N ASN A 39 -34.94 -15.91 -57.39
CA ASN A 39 -34.13 -14.81 -56.87
C ASN A 39 -34.45 -14.56 -55.38
N ALA A 40 -35.71 -14.62 -54.96
CA ALA A 40 -36.12 -14.50 -53.57
C ALA A 40 -35.56 -15.68 -52.73
N LEU A 41 -35.57 -16.90 -53.24
CA LEU A 41 -34.99 -18.07 -52.58
C LEU A 41 -33.45 -17.97 -52.46
N ARG A 42 -32.78 -17.43 -53.47
CA ARG A 42 -31.31 -17.17 -53.41
C ARG A 42 -30.98 -16.11 -52.36
N VAL A 43 -31.72 -15.02 -52.29
CA VAL A 43 -31.53 -13.97 -51.29
C VAL A 43 -31.77 -14.53 -49.88
N LEU A 44 -32.78 -15.35 -49.68
CA LEU A 44 -33.05 -16.01 -48.39
C LEU A 44 -31.96 -17.00 -48.00
N LEU A 45 -31.48 -17.82 -48.95
CA LEU A 45 -30.38 -18.76 -48.70
C LEU A 45 -29.07 -18.05 -48.44
N THR A 46 -28.73 -17.01 -49.20
CA THR A 46 -27.52 -16.20 -48.94
C THR A 46 -27.63 -15.43 -47.62
N GLY A 47 -28.78 -14.89 -47.27
CA GLY A 47 -29.05 -14.26 -45.99
C GLY A 47 -28.91 -15.28 -44.82
N ALA A 48 -29.44 -16.48 -44.96
CA ALA A 48 -29.28 -17.56 -43.97
C ALA A 48 -27.83 -18.01 -43.80
N VAL A 49 -27.07 -18.15 -44.92
CA VAL A 49 -25.64 -18.53 -44.86
C VAL A 49 -24.81 -17.42 -44.24
N VAL A 50 -25.05 -16.17 -44.58
CA VAL A 50 -24.37 -15.01 -43.98
C VAL A 50 -24.71 -14.88 -42.48
N SER A 51 -25.97 -15.06 -42.11
CA SER A 51 -26.40 -15.04 -40.69
C SER A 51 -25.76 -16.22 -39.90
N PHE A 52 -25.70 -17.41 -40.51
CA PHE A 52 -25.05 -18.57 -39.92
C PHE A 52 -23.53 -18.37 -39.76
N ALA A 53 -22.89 -17.80 -40.78
CA ALA A 53 -21.45 -17.45 -40.72
C ALA A 53 -21.17 -16.34 -39.70
N LEU A 54 -22.03 -15.35 -39.55
CA LEU A 54 -21.94 -14.30 -38.53
C LEU A 54 -22.13 -14.86 -37.10
N VAL A 55 -23.05 -15.80 -36.91
CA VAL A 55 -23.23 -16.49 -35.62
C VAL A 55 -22.02 -17.36 -35.28
N PHE A 56 -21.42 -18.05 -36.25
CA PHE A 56 -20.20 -18.82 -36.04
C PHE A 56 -18.95 -17.95 -35.86
N ALA A 57 -18.89 -16.77 -36.53
CA ALA A 57 -17.78 -15.84 -36.37
C ALA A 57 -17.81 -15.11 -35.00
N GLN A 58 -18.95 -15.10 -34.31
CA GLN A 58 -19.07 -14.57 -32.94
C GLN A 58 -18.89 -15.62 -31.83
N ALA A 59 -18.73 -16.89 -32.19
CA ALA A 59 -18.27 -17.93 -31.28
C ALA A 59 -16.74 -17.83 -31.13
N VAL A 60 -16.23 -16.65 -30.72
CA VAL A 60 -14.95 -16.59 -30.02
C VAL A 60 -15.16 -17.42 -28.77
N PRO A 61 -14.40 -18.49 -28.54
CA PRO A 61 -14.43 -19.13 -27.23
C PRO A 61 -14.12 -18.01 -26.22
N SER A 62 -15.10 -17.63 -25.44
CA SER A 62 -14.85 -16.94 -24.20
C SER A 62 -13.98 -17.92 -23.44
N GLU A 63 -12.70 -17.66 -23.34
CA GLU A 63 -11.87 -18.25 -22.30
C GLU A 63 -12.44 -17.76 -20.98
N ALA A 64 -13.52 -18.39 -20.55
CA ALA A 64 -13.86 -18.40 -19.16
C ALA A 64 -12.58 -18.92 -18.50
N GLN A 65 -11.95 -18.11 -17.65
CA GLN A 65 -10.80 -18.53 -16.84
C GLN A 65 -11.23 -19.80 -16.14
N THR A 66 -10.92 -20.94 -16.75
CA THR A 66 -11.24 -22.23 -16.19
C THR A 66 -10.32 -22.40 -14.99
N ARG A 67 -10.91 -22.74 -13.85
CA ARG A 67 -10.17 -23.19 -12.66
C ARG A 67 -9.03 -24.09 -13.14
N PRO A 68 -7.76 -23.85 -12.74
CA PRO A 68 -6.65 -24.67 -13.17
C PRO A 68 -6.91 -26.12 -12.78
N VAL A 69 -6.72 -27.03 -13.71
CA VAL A 69 -6.90 -28.47 -13.48
C VAL A 69 -5.75 -28.99 -12.62
N THR A 70 -4.56 -28.40 -12.78
CA THR A 70 -3.34 -28.74 -12.06
C THR A 70 -2.40 -27.55 -12.06
N PHE A 71 -1.48 -27.50 -11.11
CA PHE A 71 -0.34 -26.57 -11.07
C PHE A 71 0.97 -27.24 -11.50
N ALA A 72 0.93 -28.51 -11.94
CA ALA A 72 2.13 -29.30 -12.22
C ALA A 72 2.99 -28.67 -13.33
N GLU A 73 2.36 -28.27 -14.44
CA GLU A 73 3.07 -27.68 -15.58
C GLU A 73 3.73 -26.35 -15.18
N LEU A 74 3.03 -25.49 -14.43
CA LEU A 74 3.58 -24.26 -13.90
C LEU A 74 4.76 -24.52 -12.94
N ALA A 75 4.61 -25.48 -12.03
CA ALA A 75 5.67 -25.84 -11.09
C ALA A 75 6.92 -26.41 -11.78
N GLU A 76 6.75 -27.23 -12.84
CA GLU A 76 7.85 -27.74 -13.66
C GLU A 76 8.58 -26.61 -14.40
N GLU A 77 7.84 -25.65 -14.94
CA GLU A 77 8.38 -24.52 -15.69
C GLU A 77 9.25 -23.60 -14.82
N VAL A 78 8.77 -23.24 -13.61
CA VAL A 78 9.45 -22.23 -12.77
C VAL A 78 10.44 -22.83 -11.78
N SER A 79 10.42 -24.14 -11.54
CA SER A 79 11.27 -24.78 -10.53
C SER A 79 12.79 -24.57 -10.72
N PRO A 80 13.34 -24.50 -11.96
CA PRO A 80 14.77 -24.24 -12.13
C PRO A 80 15.23 -22.86 -11.66
N SER A 81 14.30 -21.90 -11.56
CA SER A 81 14.60 -20.53 -11.14
C SER A 81 14.43 -20.32 -9.64
N VAL A 82 13.87 -21.26 -8.90
CA VAL A 82 13.67 -21.16 -7.44
C VAL A 82 14.83 -21.85 -6.73
N VAL A 83 15.41 -21.18 -5.75
CA VAL A 83 16.61 -21.64 -5.06
C VAL A 83 16.38 -21.79 -3.56
N ASN A 84 17.16 -22.69 -2.95
CA ASN A 84 17.33 -22.74 -1.50
C ASN A 84 18.49 -21.85 -1.10
N ILE A 85 18.34 -21.14 0.01
CA ILE A 85 19.36 -20.29 0.60
C ILE A 85 19.71 -20.83 1.97
N THR A 86 20.97 -21.21 2.11
CA THR A 86 21.55 -21.64 3.40
C THR A 86 22.51 -20.58 3.88
N THR A 87 22.26 -20.03 5.07
CA THR A 87 23.16 -19.06 5.70
C THR A 87 23.89 -19.69 6.87
N SER A 88 25.14 -19.30 7.12
CA SER A 88 25.87 -19.67 8.31
C SER A 88 26.40 -18.43 9.04
N THR A 89 26.23 -18.43 10.37
CA THR A 89 26.73 -17.37 11.26
C THR A 89 27.60 -17.99 12.34
N THR A 90 28.79 -17.44 12.53
CA THR A 90 29.72 -17.85 13.58
C THR A 90 29.44 -17.06 14.86
N ILE A 91 28.67 -17.63 15.76
CA ILE A 91 28.40 -17.00 17.05
C ILE A 91 29.63 -17.17 17.93
N ALA A 92 30.46 -16.13 18.03
CA ALA A 92 31.50 -16.06 19.08
C ALA A 92 30.79 -16.02 20.43
N GLY A 93 31.14 -16.98 21.33
CA GLY A 93 30.49 -17.17 22.62
C GLY A 93 30.39 -15.88 23.43
N ARG A 94 29.27 -15.23 23.42
CA ARG A 94 28.97 -13.99 24.13
C ARG A 94 28.22 -14.27 25.41
N THR A 95 28.87 -13.92 26.54
CA THR A 95 28.18 -13.75 27.83
C THR A 95 27.65 -12.31 27.88
N GLY A 96 26.41 -12.10 27.50
CA GLY A 96 25.76 -10.77 27.60
C GLY A 96 24.35 -10.78 27.00
N PRO A 97 23.47 -9.91 27.49
CA PRO A 97 22.04 -10.03 27.22
C PRO A 97 21.61 -9.47 25.84
N GLN A 98 20.76 -10.25 25.21
CA GLN A 98 19.65 -9.97 24.30
C GLN A 98 19.62 -8.73 23.42
N GLY A 99 19.14 -8.94 22.17
CA GLY A 99 18.36 -8.01 21.41
C GLY A 99 18.79 -7.81 19.97
N VAL A 100 18.40 -8.72 19.08
CA VAL A 100 18.55 -8.51 17.63
C VAL A 100 17.20 -8.38 16.94
N VAL A 101 16.11 -8.75 17.61
CA VAL A 101 14.75 -8.60 17.05
C VAL A 101 13.95 -7.64 17.95
N PRO A 102 13.32 -6.60 17.43
CA PRO A 102 12.42 -5.75 18.20
C PRO A 102 11.27 -6.57 18.80
N GLU A 103 10.99 -6.38 20.11
CA GLU A 103 9.82 -7.00 20.77
C GLU A 103 8.53 -6.67 20.01
N GLY A 104 7.74 -7.72 19.69
CA GLY A 104 6.51 -7.59 18.92
C GLY A 104 6.67 -7.75 17.40
N SER A 105 7.87 -8.10 16.90
CA SER A 105 8.08 -8.48 15.51
C SER A 105 7.31 -9.78 15.18
N PRO A 106 6.63 -9.89 14.02
CA PRO A 106 6.01 -11.14 13.54
C PRO A 106 6.99 -12.33 13.47
N PHE A 107 8.28 -12.06 13.57
CA PHE A 107 9.38 -13.03 13.48
C PHE A 107 10.02 -13.37 14.84
N GLU A 108 9.55 -12.77 15.94
CA GLU A 108 10.14 -12.97 17.28
C GLU A 108 10.19 -14.46 17.68
N ASP A 109 9.11 -15.20 17.45
CA ASP A 109 9.06 -16.64 17.73
C ASP A 109 10.01 -17.46 16.84
N PHE A 110 10.26 -17.01 15.61
CA PHE A 110 11.19 -17.64 14.67
C PHE A 110 12.63 -17.56 15.16
N PHE A 111 13.04 -16.40 15.68
CA PHE A 111 14.41 -16.19 16.17
C PHE A 111 14.61 -16.74 17.58
N ASN A 112 13.59 -16.69 18.44
CA ASN A 112 13.66 -17.25 19.80
C ASN A 112 13.83 -18.77 19.82
N ASP A 113 13.28 -19.51 18.85
CA ASP A 113 13.50 -20.96 18.73
C ASP A 113 14.93 -21.32 18.24
N LEU A 114 15.58 -20.40 17.48
CA LEU A 114 16.99 -20.57 17.10
C LEU A 114 17.95 -20.38 18.30
N GLU A 115 17.60 -19.54 19.28
CA GLU A 115 18.46 -19.26 20.46
C GLU A 115 18.45 -20.35 21.55
N ASN A 116 17.43 -21.19 21.62
CA ASN A 116 17.26 -22.16 22.71
C ASN A 116 18.13 -23.43 22.66
N GLY A 117 19.15 -23.49 21.78
CA GLY A 117 20.16 -24.57 21.74
C GLY A 117 21.30 -24.40 22.74
N GLU A 118 21.65 -25.48 23.44
CA GLU A 118 22.62 -25.60 24.56
C GLU A 118 23.91 -24.76 24.48
N ARG A 119 24.32 -24.22 25.63
CA ARG A 119 25.45 -23.31 25.88
C ARG A 119 26.83 -24.01 25.84
N GLY A 120 27.82 -23.47 25.14
CA GLY A 120 29.22 -23.70 25.50
C GLY A 120 30.29 -23.86 24.44
N ALA A 121 30.08 -23.66 23.14
CA ALA A 121 31.17 -23.61 22.13
C ALA A 121 30.79 -22.62 21.01
N PRO A 122 31.77 -22.08 20.24
CA PRO A 122 31.41 -21.33 19.02
C PRO A 122 30.64 -22.29 18.10
N ARG A 123 29.35 -21.98 17.90
CA ARG A 123 28.46 -22.79 17.06
C ARG A 123 28.22 -22.06 15.77
N ARG A 124 28.28 -22.77 14.64
CA ARG A 124 27.67 -22.34 13.39
C ARG A 124 26.17 -22.52 13.53
N SER A 125 25.45 -21.43 13.54
CA SER A 125 24.00 -21.44 13.35
C SER A 125 23.76 -21.39 11.84
N SER A 126 22.90 -22.27 11.32
CA SER A 126 22.47 -22.19 9.92
C SER A 126 20.99 -21.89 9.86
N ALA A 127 20.62 -20.88 9.09
CA ALA A 127 19.24 -20.59 8.74
C ALA A 127 18.96 -21.06 7.30
N LEU A 128 17.70 -21.38 7.03
CA LEU A 128 17.23 -21.86 5.73
C LEU A 128 16.10 -20.95 5.24
N GLY A 129 16.19 -20.52 3.99
CA GLY A 129 15.18 -19.76 3.31
C GLY A 129 15.13 -20.09 1.83
N SER A 130 14.33 -19.37 1.09
CA SER A 130 14.19 -19.50 -0.35
C SER A 130 14.55 -18.20 -1.05
N GLY A 131 14.79 -18.30 -2.36
CA GLY A 131 14.96 -17.18 -3.25
C GLY A 131 14.58 -17.58 -4.67
N PHE A 132 14.72 -16.66 -5.59
CA PHE A 132 14.51 -16.95 -7.01
C PHE A 132 15.41 -16.10 -7.89
N VAL A 133 15.84 -16.67 -8.99
CA VAL A 133 16.69 -16.05 -10.00
C VAL A 133 15.87 -15.10 -10.85
N ILE A 134 16.36 -13.87 -11.03
CA ILE A 134 15.69 -12.82 -11.82
C ILE A 134 16.45 -12.45 -13.10
N SER A 135 17.63 -13.02 -13.29
CA SER A 135 18.44 -12.77 -14.50
C SER A 135 19.37 -13.92 -14.81
N SER A 136 19.66 -14.13 -16.08
CA SER A 136 20.51 -15.24 -16.55
C SER A 136 21.97 -15.14 -16.10
N ASP A 137 22.42 -13.99 -15.65
CA ASP A 137 23.77 -13.73 -15.11
C ASP A 137 23.87 -13.91 -13.58
N GLY A 138 22.77 -14.30 -12.90
CA GLY A 138 22.82 -14.79 -11.52
C GLY A 138 22.41 -13.80 -10.44
N TYR A 139 21.57 -12.80 -10.71
CA TYR A 139 20.89 -12.05 -9.67
C TYR A 139 19.76 -12.87 -9.06
N ILE A 140 19.67 -12.85 -7.73
CA ILE A 140 18.71 -13.62 -6.93
C ILE A 140 18.03 -12.68 -5.95
N VAL A 141 16.71 -12.77 -5.83
CA VAL A 141 15.90 -12.05 -4.85
C VAL A 141 15.52 -12.97 -3.70
N THR A 142 15.58 -12.44 -2.48
CA THR A 142 15.14 -13.11 -1.26
C THR A 142 14.67 -12.08 -0.21
N ASN A 143 14.30 -12.51 0.99
CA ASN A 143 14.05 -11.60 2.10
C ASN A 143 15.35 -11.20 2.81
N ASN A 144 15.38 -9.96 3.35
CA ASN A 144 16.48 -9.49 4.17
C ASN A 144 16.69 -10.35 5.42
N HIS A 145 15.60 -10.69 6.14
CA HIS A 145 15.69 -11.51 7.35
C HIS A 145 16.27 -12.92 7.11
N VAL A 146 16.22 -13.44 5.87
CA VAL A 146 16.83 -14.75 5.53
C VAL A 146 18.36 -14.69 5.59
N ILE A 147 18.94 -13.52 5.24
CA ILE A 147 20.40 -13.37 5.13
C ILE A 147 21.00 -12.43 6.18
N GLU A 148 20.18 -11.86 7.03
CA GLU A 148 20.62 -10.90 8.04
C GLU A 148 21.64 -11.51 9.01
N GLY A 149 22.80 -10.85 9.18
CA GLY A 149 23.88 -11.31 10.05
C GLY A 149 24.61 -12.56 9.57
N ALA A 150 24.41 -13.00 8.33
CA ALA A 150 25.11 -14.15 7.76
C ALA A 150 26.59 -13.82 7.47
N ASP A 151 27.51 -14.70 7.91
CA ASP A 151 28.93 -14.67 7.53
C ASP A 151 29.16 -15.29 6.14
N GLU A 152 28.31 -16.26 5.76
CA GLU A 152 28.39 -17.00 4.51
C GLU A 152 26.98 -17.32 4.00
N ILE A 153 26.77 -17.12 2.69
CA ILE A 153 25.50 -17.38 2.01
C ILE A 153 25.76 -18.38 0.89
N LEU A 154 25.06 -19.50 0.90
CA LEU A 154 25.15 -20.56 -0.11
C LEU A 154 23.81 -20.75 -0.80
N ILE A 155 23.84 -20.85 -2.12
CA ILE A 155 22.68 -21.07 -2.98
C ILE A 155 22.70 -22.50 -3.51
N GLU A 156 21.60 -23.20 -3.33
CA GLU A 156 21.38 -24.54 -3.88
C GLU A 156 20.31 -24.48 -4.97
N PHE A 157 20.70 -24.88 -6.18
CA PHE A 157 19.80 -24.93 -7.34
C PHE A 157 19.12 -26.29 -7.45
N PHE A 158 17.95 -26.35 -8.04
CA PHE A 158 17.19 -27.59 -8.27
C PHE A 158 16.99 -27.84 -9.78
N PRO A 159 16.89 -29.11 -10.24
CA PRO A 159 17.14 -30.37 -9.54
C PRO A 159 18.63 -30.73 -9.49
N GLY A 160 19.10 -31.09 -8.29
CA GLY A 160 20.39 -31.78 -8.12
C GLY A 160 21.62 -30.92 -8.35
N GLY A 161 21.60 -29.68 -7.84
CA GLY A 161 22.80 -28.84 -7.74
C GLY A 161 23.86 -29.51 -6.86
N GLU A 162 25.11 -29.37 -7.28
CA GLU A 162 26.31 -29.68 -6.47
C GLU A 162 26.30 -28.90 -5.15
N GLU A 163 27.31 -29.10 -4.28
CA GLU A 163 27.55 -28.32 -3.07
C GLU A 163 27.24 -26.84 -3.26
N GLY A 164 26.53 -26.21 -2.31
CA GLY A 164 25.98 -24.85 -2.42
C GLY A 164 26.94 -23.84 -3.03
N VAL A 165 26.45 -23.05 -3.98
CA VAL A 165 27.22 -22.01 -4.67
C VAL A 165 27.31 -20.78 -3.78
N PRO A 166 28.49 -20.23 -3.48
CA PRO A 166 28.62 -19.00 -2.71
C PRO A 166 27.95 -17.83 -3.42
N ALA A 167 27.21 -17.01 -2.66
CA ALA A 167 26.59 -15.79 -3.17
C ALA A 167 27.15 -14.56 -2.45
N GLU A 168 27.32 -13.49 -3.22
CA GLU A 168 27.67 -12.18 -2.71
C GLU A 168 26.43 -11.34 -2.48
N LEU A 169 26.44 -10.55 -1.40
CA LEU A 169 25.37 -9.61 -1.10
C LEU A 169 25.52 -8.37 -1.99
N VAL A 170 24.53 -8.09 -2.83
CA VAL A 170 24.45 -6.87 -3.65
C VAL A 170 23.91 -5.71 -2.82
N GLY A 171 22.84 -5.94 -2.08
CA GLY A 171 22.25 -4.95 -1.20
C GLY A 171 21.00 -5.46 -0.47
N THR A 172 20.59 -4.73 0.56
CA THR A 172 19.40 -5.04 1.35
C THR A 172 18.52 -3.82 1.57
N ASP A 173 17.24 -4.06 1.77
CA ASP A 173 16.29 -3.10 2.28
C ASP A 173 15.49 -3.67 3.47
N PRO A 174 15.89 -3.38 4.70
CA PRO A 174 15.18 -3.84 5.89
C PRO A 174 13.73 -3.33 5.99
N ASN A 175 13.42 -2.19 5.36
CA ASN A 175 12.07 -1.61 5.44
C ASN A 175 11.00 -2.37 4.63
N THR A 176 11.41 -3.05 3.56
CA THR A 176 10.54 -3.92 2.77
C THR A 176 10.88 -5.39 2.92
N ASP A 177 11.89 -5.68 3.73
CA ASP A 177 12.43 -7.04 3.96
C ASP A 177 12.89 -7.72 2.67
N ILE A 178 13.54 -6.98 1.75
CA ILE A 178 14.06 -7.50 0.47
C ILE A 178 15.58 -7.44 0.46
N ALA A 179 16.20 -8.48 -0.11
CA ALA A 179 17.63 -8.55 -0.38
C ALA A 179 17.88 -9.04 -1.81
N VAL A 180 18.99 -8.56 -2.39
CA VAL A 180 19.50 -9.01 -3.69
C VAL A 180 20.87 -9.65 -3.49
N LEU A 181 21.02 -10.86 -4.00
CA LEU A 181 22.26 -11.63 -4.01
C LEU A 181 22.77 -11.79 -5.44
N LYS A 182 24.06 -12.10 -5.57
CA LYS A 182 24.71 -12.39 -6.86
C LYS A 182 25.54 -13.66 -6.74
N VAL A 183 25.34 -14.59 -7.68
CA VAL A 183 26.22 -15.75 -7.88
C VAL A 183 27.06 -15.57 -9.13
N ASP A 184 28.27 -16.13 -9.14
CA ASP A 184 29.17 -16.10 -10.30
C ASP A 184 28.88 -17.28 -11.25
N LEU A 185 27.66 -17.26 -11.83
CA LEU A 185 27.17 -18.23 -12.81
C LEU A 185 26.46 -17.51 -13.94
N ASP A 186 26.55 -18.07 -15.14
CA ASP A 186 25.89 -17.58 -16.36
C ASP A 186 24.92 -18.62 -16.92
N GLY A 187 23.93 -18.15 -17.66
CA GLY A 187 22.98 -19.00 -18.37
C GLY A 187 21.95 -19.66 -17.47
N LEU A 188 21.66 -19.05 -16.34
CA LEU A 188 20.63 -19.53 -15.41
C LEU A 188 19.22 -19.31 -15.99
N GLU A 189 18.34 -20.25 -15.71
CA GLU A 189 16.90 -20.06 -15.89
C GLU A 189 16.42 -19.04 -14.86
N PHE A 190 15.59 -18.09 -15.29
CA PHE A 190 15.10 -17.01 -14.45
C PHE A 190 13.61 -16.75 -14.67
N VAL A 191 12.98 -16.07 -13.76
CA VAL A 191 11.57 -15.68 -13.82
C VAL A 191 11.43 -14.16 -13.90
N GLU A 192 10.34 -13.72 -14.54
CA GLU A 192 10.01 -12.30 -14.67
C GLU A 192 9.02 -11.86 -13.59
N PHE A 193 9.07 -10.58 -13.24
CA PHE A 193 8.05 -9.99 -12.39
C PHE A 193 6.78 -9.69 -13.18
N GLY A 194 5.64 -10.12 -12.64
CA GLY A 194 4.32 -9.78 -13.14
C GLY A 194 3.76 -8.53 -12.45
N ASP A 195 2.68 -8.00 -13.01
CA ASP A 195 1.96 -6.88 -12.43
C ASP A 195 1.15 -7.34 -11.20
N SER A 196 1.43 -6.75 -10.03
CA SER A 196 0.68 -6.97 -8.80
C SER A 196 -0.43 -5.95 -8.54
N ASN A 197 -0.70 -5.04 -9.49
CA ASN A 197 -1.78 -4.07 -9.41
C ASN A 197 -3.18 -4.71 -9.62
N ASP A 198 -4.23 -3.89 -9.53
CA ASP A 198 -5.64 -4.33 -9.57
C ASP A 198 -6.05 -5.11 -10.84
N VAL A 199 -5.24 -5.07 -11.88
CA VAL A 199 -5.47 -5.81 -13.12
C VAL A 199 -4.71 -7.13 -13.14
N GLY A 200 -3.49 -7.15 -12.61
CA GLY A 200 -2.59 -8.31 -12.69
C GLY A 200 -2.73 -9.31 -11.55
N ALA A 201 -3.21 -8.86 -10.36
CA ALA A 201 -3.39 -9.72 -9.18
C ALA A 201 -4.68 -9.37 -8.44
N ARG A 202 -5.83 -9.76 -8.98
CA ARG A 202 -7.15 -9.46 -8.40
C ARG A 202 -7.47 -10.40 -7.24
N VAL A 203 -8.22 -9.92 -6.28
CA VAL A 203 -8.77 -10.79 -5.23
C VAL A 203 -9.59 -11.92 -5.86
N GLY A 204 -9.25 -13.15 -5.53
CA GLY A 204 -9.83 -14.38 -6.09
C GLY A 204 -9.02 -15.03 -7.22
N ASP A 205 -8.00 -14.36 -7.76
CA ASP A 205 -7.12 -14.98 -8.76
C ASP A 205 -6.24 -16.06 -8.11
N TRP A 206 -5.99 -17.15 -8.85
CA TRP A 206 -5.15 -18.25 -8.40
C TRP A 206 -3.69 -17.84 -8.32
N VAL A 207 -3.03 -18.31 -7.26
CA VAL A 207 -1.60 -18.10 -7.03
C VAL A 207 -0.93 -19.39 -6.56
N MET A 208 0.37 -19.47 -6.81
CA MET A 208 1.23 -20.57 -6.39
C MET A 208 2.43 -20.01 -5.64
N ALA A 209 2.56 -20.36 -4.37
CA ALA A 209 3.75 -20.08 -3.59
C ALA A 209 4.73 -21.26 -3.69
N MET A 210 6.01 -20.95 -3.90
CA MET A 210 7.06 -21.93 -4.01
C MET A 210 8.23 -21.61 -3.08
N GLY A 211 8.91 -22.64 -2.58
CA GLY A 211 10.07 -22.50 -1.72
C GLY A 211 10.62 -23.86 -1.33
N ASN A 212 11.61 -23.87 -0.47
CA ASN A 212 12.24 -25.10 0.04
C ASN A 212 12.12 -25.16 1.58
N PRO A 213 10.94 -25.44 2.13
CA PRO A 213 10.77 -25.54 3.56
C PRO A 213 11.63 -26.66 4.15
N LEU A 214 12.43 -26.33 5.15
CA LEU A 214 13.26 -27.29 5.89
C LEU A 214 14.38 -27.96 5.09
N GLY A 215 14.76 -27.44 3.92
CA GLY A 215 15.81 -28.05 3.08
C GLY A 215 15.48 -29.45 2.55
N GLN A 216 14.20 -29.83 2.50
CA GLN A 216 13.75 -31.17 2.08
C GLN A 216 13.42 -31.27 0.58
N GLY A 217 13.79 -30.26 -0.20
CA GLY A 217 13.42 -30.12 -1.61
C GLY A 217 12.22 -29.19 -1.79
N PHE A 218 11.85 -28.92 -3.04
CA PHE A 218 10.78 -27.98 -3.33
C PHE A 218 9.45 -28.35 -2.70
N SER A 219 8.80 -27.31 -2.22
CA SER A 219 7.41 -27.36 -1.78
C SER A 219 6.59 -26.33 -2.55
N VAL A 220 5.49 -26.79 -3.09
CA VAL A 220 4.51 -25.99 -3.78
C VAL A 220 3.24 -25.91 -2.95
N SER A 221 2.74 -24.72 -2.73
CA SER A 221 1.41 -24.51 -2.17
C SER A 221 0.60 -23.60 -3.09
N ALA A 222 -0.68 -23.88 -3.25
CA ALA A 222 -1.57 -23.12 -4.09
C ALA A 222 -2.72 -22.52 -3.28
N GLY A 223 -3.17 -21.36 -3.69
CA GLY A 223 -4.26 -20.61 -3.08
C GLY A 223 -4.76 -19.52 -4.00
N ILE A 224 -5.32 -18.49 -3.42
CA ILE A 224 -5.81 -17.32 -4.13
C ILE A 224 -5.24 -16.03 -3.51
N VAL A 225 -5.31 -14.95 -4.25
CA VAL A 225 -5.19 -13.60 -3.67
C VAL A 225 -6.41 -13.38 -2.77
N SER A 226 -6.22 -13.37 -1.46
CA SER A 226 -7.30 -13.18 -0.49
C SER A 226 -7.62 -11.70 -0.24
N ALA A 227 -6.60 -10.85 -0.27
CA ALA A 227 -6.72 -9.39 -0.16
C ALA A 227 -5.43 -8.73 -0.71
N ARG A 228 -5.48 -7.41 -0.88
CA ARG A 228 -4.35 -6.60 -1.36
C ARG A 228 -4.14 -5.39 -0.48
N ASN A 229 -3.04 -4.68 -0.70
CA ASN A 229 -2.68 -3.44 -0.02
C ASN A 229 -2.70 -3.60 1.52
N ARG A 230 -2.27 -4.80 2.00
CA ARG A 230 -2.20 -5.05 3.45
C ARG A 230 -0.95 -4.42 4.04
N ALA A 231 -1.13 -3.75 5.18
CA ALA A 231 -0.04 -3.35 6.06
C ALA A 231 0.03 -4.29 7.25
N LEU A 232 1.24 -4.57 7.69
CA LEU A 232 1.52 -5.24 8.95
C LEU A 232 2.06 -4.22 9.97
N SER A 233 3.36 -3.93 9.91
CA SER A 233 3.99 -2.99 10.81
C SER A 233 4.99 -2.05 10.12
N GLY A 234 5.28 -2.27 8.85
CA GLY A 234 6.23 -1.50 8.07
C GLY A 234 5.64 -0.25 7.43
N THR A 235 6.47 0.77 7.28
CA THR A 235 6.10 2.04 6.67
C THR A 235 5.77 1.92 5.17
N TYR A 236 6.38 0.94 4.48
CA TYR A 236 6.25 0.73 3.03
C TYR A 236 5.51 -0.57 2.70
N ASP A 237 4.78 -1.11 3.65
CA ASP A 237 4.04 -2.35 3.46
C ASP A 237 3.00 -2.21 2.35
N ASP A 238 3.09 -3.10 1.38
CA ASP A 238 2.11 -3.33 0.35
C ASP A 238 2.02 -4.84 0.09
N TYR A 239 1.44 -5.55 1.05
CA TYR A 239 1.36 -7.00 0.98
C TYR A 239 0.14 -7.50 0.23
N ILE A 240 0.36 -8.54 -0.58
CA ILE A 240 -0.67 -9.45 -1.07
C ILE A 240 -0.94 -10.47 0.04
N GLN A 241 -2.18 -10.55 0.50
CA GLN A 241 -2.62 -11.62 1.39
C GLN A 241 -3.05 -12.82 0.56
N THR A 242 -2.60 -14.02 0.94
CA THR A 242 -2.97 -15.28 0.29
C THR A 242 -3.32 -16.37 1.32
N ASP A 243 -4.16 -17.33 0.91
CA ASP A 243 -4.42 -18.57 1.66
C ASP A 243 -3.54 -19.74 1.22
N ALA A 244 -2.66 -19.54 0.20
CA ALA A 244 -1.57 -20.46 -0.08
C ALA A 244 -0.73 -20.66 1.19
N ALA A 245 -0.42 -21.90 1.54
CA ALA A 245 0.27 -22.19 2.79
C ALA A 245 1.72 -21.69 2.75
N ILE A 246 1.99 -20.61 3.47
CA ILE A 246 3.34 -20.12 3.74
C ILE A 246 3.79 -20.66 5.08
N ASN A 247 4.98 -21.24 5.14
CA ASN A 247 5.59 -21.80 6.32
C ASN A 247 7.09 -21.49 6.34
N ARG A 248 7.78 -21.83 7.43
CA ARG A 248 9.24 -21.71 7.53
C ARG A 248 9.93 -22.38 6.35
N GLY A 249 10.80 -21.64 5.66
CA GLY A 249 11.53 -22.05 4.47
C GLY A 249 10.94 -21.55 3.14
N ASN A 250 9.65 -21.14 3.09
CA ASN A 250 9.10 -20.46 1.91
C ASN A 250 9.44 -18.97 1.88
N SER A 251 9.89 -18.38 3.00
CA SER A 251 10.29 -16.97 3.08
C SER A 251 11.39 -16.66 2.07
N GLY A 252 11.27 -15.56 1.35
CA GLY A 252 12.12 -15.15 0.25
C GLY A 252 11.79 -15.81 -1.09
N GLY A 253 10.99 -16.87 -1.10
CA GLY A 253 10.54 -17.52 -2.32
C GLY A 253 9.42 -16.75 -3.03
N PRO A 254 9.18 -17.06 -4.32
CA PRO A 254 8.21 -16.34 -5.13
C PRO A 254 6.76 -16.75 -4.87
N LEU A 255 5.85 -15.78 -5.04
CA LEU A 255 4.43 -16.00 -5.25
C LEU A 255 4.13 -15.78 -6.74
N PHE A 256 3.75 -16.83 -7.44
CA PHE A 256 3.46 -16.81 -8.87
C PHE A 256 1.98 -16.58 -9.17
N ASN A 257 1.71 -15.89 -10.27
CA ASN A 257 0.42 -15.95 -10.94
C ASN A 257 0.36 -17.18 -11.87
N MET A 258 -0.75 -17.34 -12.62
CA MET A 258 -0.93 -18.47 -13.54
C MET A 258 -0.17 -18.32 -14.87
N ASN A 259 0.58 -17.23 -15.08
CA ASN A 259 1.41 -16.99 -16.26
C ASN A 259 2.92 -17.22 -15.99
N ALA A 260 3.29 -17.88 -14.89
CA ALA A 260 4.67 -18.05 -14.44
C ALA A 260 5.39 -16.73 -14.04
N GLU A 261 4.64 -15.65 -13.78
CA GLU A 261 5.20 -14.37 -13.37
C GLU A 261 5.15 -14.20 -11.85
N VAL A 262 6.20 -13.61 -11.26
CA VAL A 262 6.29 -13.34 -9.81
C VAL A 262 5.49 -12.08 -9.50
N ILE A 263 4.38 -12.23 -8.77
CA ILE A 263 3.56 -11.11 -8.29
C ILE A 263 3.89 -10.67 -6.86
N GLY A 264 4.73 -11.43 -6.16
CA GLY A 264 5.18 -11.07 -4.82
C GLY A 264 6.26 -11.99 -4.28
N VAL A 265 6.89 -11.57 -3.17
CA VAL A 265 7.89 -12.34 -2.41
C VAL A 265 7.26 -12.78 -1.09
N ASN A 266 7.21 -14.09 -0.86
CA ASN A 266 6.66 -14.66 0.37
C ASN A 266 7.48 -14.18 1.58
N THR A 267 6.84 -13.48 2.51
CA THR A 267 7.56 -12.79 3.59
C THR A 267 7.09 -13.24 4.96
N ALA A 268 5.79 -13.22 5.23
CA ALA A 268 5.25 -13.35 6.58
C ALA A 268 3.99 -14.22 6.63
N ILE A 269 3.65 -14.67 7.85
CA ILE A 269 2.35 -15.29 8.17
C ILE A 269 1.75 -14.62 9.41
N LEU A 270 0.43 -14.56 9.47
CA LEU A 270 -0.26 -14.34 10.74
C LEU A 270 -0.53 -15.71 11.37
N SER A 271 0.09 -15.98 12.52
CA SER A 271 -0.03 -17.29 13.14
C SER A 271 0.10 -17.20 14.67
N PRO A 272 -0.79 -17.83 15.44
CA PRO A 272 -0.68 -17.90 16.90
C PRO A 272 0.30 -18.97 17.38
N ASN A 273 0.79 -19.85 16.52
CA ASN A 273 1.62 -21.00 16.87
C ASN A 273 2.77 -21.29 15.90
N GLY A 274 3.09 -20.34 15.00
CA GLY A 274 4.17 -20.45 14.01
C GLY A 274 3.88 -21.31 12.79
N GLY A 275 2.72 -21.94 12.68
CA GLY A 275 2.27 -22.68 11.49
C GLY A 275 1.23 -21.94 10.67
N SER A 276 1.13 -22.22 9.36
CA SER A 276 0.13 -21.58 8.51
C SER A 276 -1.31 -21.90 8.95
N ILE A 277 -2.13 -20.86 9.06
CA ILE A 277 -3.58 -20.95 9.29
C ILE A 277 -4.39 -20.44 8.09
N GLY A 278 -3.76 -20.33 6.90
CA GLY A 278 -4.39 -19.79 5.69
C GLY A 278 -4.35 -18.25 5.62
N ILE A 279 -3.43 -17.61 6.33
CA ILE A 279 -3.18 -16.16 6.26
C ILE A 279 -1.69 -15.95 6.07
N GLY A 280 -1.28 -15.92 4.81
CA GLY A 280 0.08 -15.61 4.38
C GLY A 280 0.15 -14.23 3.71
N PHE A 281 1.34 -13.64 3.70
CA PHE A 281 1.63 -12.34 3.13
C PHE A 281 2.86 -12.41 2.23
N ALA A 282 2.72 -11.87 1.03
CA ALA A 282 3.83 -11.68 0.10
C ALA A 282 3.99 -10.19 -0.21
N MET A 283 5.23 -9.67 -0.15
CA MET A 283 5.52 -8.30 -0.57
C MET A 283 5.25 -8.17 -2.06
N SER A 284 4.44 -7.18 -2.45
CA SER A 284 3.97 -7.03 -3.85
C SER A 284 5.12 -6.77 -4.82
N SER A 285 5.04 -7.32 -6.04
CA SER A 285 6.05 -7.07 -7.09
C SER A 285 6.18 -5.58 -7.42
N ALA A 286 5.13 -4.78 -7.28
CA ALA A 286 5.16 -3.34 -7.48
C ALA A 286 6.16 -2.63 -6.53
N VAL A 287 6.31 -3.12 -5.29
CA VAL A 287 7.31 -2.64 -4.34
C VAL A 287 8.66 -3.29 -4.63
N VAL A 288 8.68 -4.62 -4.78
CA VAL A 288 9.92 -5.42 -4.94
C VAL A 288 10.73 -4.94 -6.14
N THR A 289 10.13 -4.72 -7.31
CA THR A 289 10.83 -4.31 -8.52
C THR A 289 11.59 -2.99 -8.32
N ASN A 290 10.91 -1.99 -7.72
CA ASN A 290 11.55 -0.71 -7.43
C ASN A 290 12.73 -0.83 -6.45
N VAL A 291 12.64 -1.72 -5.48
CA VAL A 291 13.71 -1.96 -4.49
C VAL A 291 14.86 -2.70 -5.16
N VAL A 292 14.58 -3.78 -5.90
CA VAL A 292 15.58 -4.59 -6.60
C VAL A 292 16.40 -3.75 -7.57
N ASP A 293 15.74 -2.92 -8.41
CA ASP A 293 16.43 -2.03 -9.34
C ASP A 293 17.40 -1.10 -8.62
N GLN A 294 16.98 -0.51 -7.49
CA GLN A 294 17.85 0.37 -6.71
C GLN A 294 19.00 -0.38 -6.02
N LEU A 295 18.76 -1.60 -5.53
CA LEU A 295 19.81 -2.43 -4.93
C LEU A 295 20.86 -2.85 -5.97
N ILE A 296 20.44 -3.18 -7.19
CA ILE A 296 21.36 -3.50 -8.29
C ILE A 296 22.17 -2.28 -8.73
N ASP A 297 21.49 -1.12 -8.90
CA ASP A 297 22.13 0.09 -9.41
C ASP A 297 23.04 0.78 -8.38
N PHE A 298 22.69 0.72 -7.09
CA PHE A 298 23.32 1.56 -6.06
C PHE A 298 23.82 0.76 -4.84
N GLY A 299 23.48 -0.50 -4.69
CA GLY A 299 23.73 -1.30 -3.48
C GLY A 299 22.87 -0.92 -2.27
N GLU A 300 22.00 0.07 -2.42
CA GLU A 300 21.15 0.63 -1.35
C GLU A 300 19.87 1.23 -1.91
N THR A 301 18.83 1.32 -1.10
CA THR A 301 17.60 2.04 -1.49
C THR A 301 17.78 3.55 -1.36
N ARG A 302 17.14 4.29 -2.25
CA ARG A 302 17.14 5.76 -2.30
C ARG A 302 15.73 6.28 -2.41
N ARG A 303 15.10 6.48 -1.26
CA ARG A 303 13.71 6.92 -1.18
C ARG A 303 13.57 8.43 -1.24
N GLY A 304 12.55 8.87 -1.95
CA GLY A 304 12.13 10.27 -1.90
C GLY A 304 11.74 10.66 -0.46
N TRP A 305 11.99 11.92 -0.12
CA TRP A 305 11.68 12.50 1.18
C TRP A 305 11.05 13.87 1.02
N LEU A 306 9.88 14.05 1.62
CA LEU A 306 9.15 15.30 1.60
C LEU A 306 9.61 16.25 2.72
N GLY A 307 9.96 15.71 3.87
CA GLY A 307 10.40 16.49 5.03
C GLY A 307 9.24 17.06 5.85
N VAL A 308 8.27 16.20 6.16
CA VAL A 308 7.13 16.55 7.02
C VAL A 308 6.86 15.43 8.02
N ARG A 309 6.27 15.78 9.16
CA ARG A 309 5.50 14.83 9.97
C ARG A 309 4.03 14.98 9.63
N ILE A 310 3.34 13.87 9.55
CA ILE A 310 1.94 13.81 9.11
C ILE A 310 1.13 12.89 10.01
N GLN A 311 -0.17 13.10 10.02
CA GLN A 311 -1.15 12.19 10.63
C GLN A 311 -2.39 12.07 9.77
N ASP A 312 -3.15 10.99 9.98
CA ASP A 312 -4.43 10.80 9.31
C ASP A 312 -5.47 11.78 9.83
N VAL A 313 -6.39 12.14 8.93
CA VAL A 313 -7.55 12.95 9.29
C VAL A 313 -8.64 12.04 9.82
N THR A 314 -9.08 12.31 11.03
CA THR A 314 -10.19 11.58 11.64
C THR A 314 -11.54 12.26 11.35
N PRO A 315 -12.67 11.51 11.36
CA PRO A 315 -13.97 12.09 11.06
C PRO A 315 -14.39 13.27 11.95
N ASP A 316 -13.91 13.32 13.17
CA ASP A 316 -14.18 14.42 14.12
C ASP A 316 -13.35 15.70 13.85
N MET A 317 -12.32 15.61 12.98
CA MET A 317 -11.56 16.78 12.52
C MET A 317 -12.24 17.52 11.36
N ILE A 318 -13.23 16.94 10.69
CA ILE A 318 -13.86 17.54 9.49
C ILE A 318 -14.43 18.91 9.80
N ASP A 319 -15.17 19.05 10.89
CA ASP A 319 -15.78 20.32 11.28
C ASP A 319 -14.76 21.35 11.79
N ALA A 320 -13.56 20.91 12.20
CA ALA A 320 -12.51 21.77 12.73
C ALA A 320 -11.53 22.29 11.66
N ILE A 321 -11.55 21.70 10.46
CA ILE A 321 -10.69 22.09 9.33
C ILE A 321 -11.52 22.77 8.26
N ASP A 322 -11.32 24.08 8.09
CA ASP A 322 -12.07 24.86 7.10
C ASP A 322 -11.89 24.30 5.67
N GLY A 323 -12.99 24.12 4.95
CA GLY A 323 -13.00 23.61 3.58
C GLY A 323 -12.83 22.11 3.43
N LEU A 324 -12.76 21.33 4.52
CA LEU A 324 -12.69 19.89 4.49
C LEU A 324 -14.10 19.27 4.42
N GLU A 325 -14.35 18.42 3.40
CA GLU A 325 -15.65 17.76 3.19
C GLU A 325 -15.62 16.28 3.60
N THR A 326 -14.45 15.66 3.57
CA THR A 326 -14.26 14.23 3.85
C THR A 326 -12.99 14.00 4.65
N ALA A 327 -12.96 12.96 5.50
CA ALA A 327 -11.76 12.57 6.26
C ALA A 327 -10.73 11.91 5.32
N ALA A 328 -10.18 12.68 4.38
CA ALA A 328 -9.16 12.23 3.44
C ALA A 328 -7.99 13.22 3.37
N GLY A 329 -6.80 12.69 3.06
CA GLY A 329 -5.57 13.47 2.99
C GLY A 329 -4.60 13.20 4.15
N ALA A 330 -3.47 13.87 4.14
CA ALA A 330 -2.45 13.79 5.18
C ALA A 330 -2.24 15.16 5.85
N LEU A 331 -2.60 15.26 7.12
CA LEU A 331 -2.48 16.49 7.89
C LEU A 331 -1.04 16.68 8.37
N VAL A 332 -0.41 17.80 8.00
CA VAL A 332 0.97 18.12 8.37
C VAL A 332 1.01 18.61 9.81
N THR A 333 1.70 17.88 10.67
CA THR A 333 1.86 18.22 12.10
C THR A 333 3.14 19.02 12.36
N SER A 334 4.19 18.81 11.54
CA SER A 334 5.46 19.51 11.68
C SER A 334 6.21 19.55 10.34
N VAL A 335 6.90 20.65 10.09
CA VAL A 335 7.74 20.85 8.90
C VAL A 335 9.13 21.26 9.39
N PRO A 336 10.05 20.29 9.55
CA PRO A 336 11.45 20.59 9.83
C PRO A 336 12.17 21.16 8.61
N ALA A 337 13.39 21.69 8.83
CA ALA A 337 14.24 22.17 7.75
C ALA A 337 14.42 21.13 6.66
N GLY A 338 14.07 21.47 5.42
CA GLY A 338 14.17 20.58 4.28
C GLY A 338 13.20 20.90 3.14
N PRO A 339 12.95 19.92 2.24
CA PRO A 339 12.19 20.10 1.01
C PRO A 339 10.82 20.77 1.14
N ALA A 340 10.05 20.39 2.16
CA ALA A 340 8.72 20.93 2.39
C ALA A 340 8.79 22.39 2.90
N GLU A 341 9.71 22.68 3.83
CA GLU A 341 9.95 24.04 4.31
C GLU A 341 10.40 24.96 3.17
N ASP A 342 11.37 24.52 2.36
CA ASP A 342 11.87 25.25 1.20
C ASP A 342 10.75 25.57 0.18
N ALA A 343 9.74 24.72 0.10
CA ALA A 343 8.56 24.91 -0.74
C ALA A 343 7.45 25.75 -0.09
N GLY A 344 7.61 26.16 1.16
CA GLY A 344 6.65 26.99 1.89
C GLY A 344 5.47 26.20 2.47
N MET A 345 5.64 24.89 2.73
CA MET A 345 4.65 24.08 3.45
C MET A 345 4.67 24.45 4.93
N LEU A 346 3.53 24.37 5.61
CA LEU A 346 3.37 24.77 7.01
C LEU A 346 2.69 23.66 7.81
N ALA A 347 2.94 23.65 9.11
CA ALA A 347 2.14 22.84 10.02
C ALA A 347 0.67 23.31 9.99
N GLY A 348 -0.25 22.36 9.91
CA GLY A 348 -1.69 22.61 9.70
C GLY A 348 -2.13 22.54 8.24
N ASP A 349 -1.23 22.42 7.27
CA ASP A 349 -1.59 22.11 5.89
C ASP A 349 -2.16 20.69 5.80
N LEU A 350 -3.20 20.50 5.01
CA LEU A 350 -3.68 19.18 4.65
C LEU A 350 -3.25 18.85 3.21
N ILE A 351 -2.39 17.86 3.04
CA ILE A 351 -1.97 17.40 1.71
C ILE A 351 -3.11 16.58 1.10
N THR A 352 -3.71 17.09 0.03
CA THR A 352 -4.84 16.48 -0.69
C THR A 352 -4.44 15.84 -2.01
N ASN A 353 -3.31 16.28 -2.60
CA ASN A 353 -2.80 15.72 -3.86
C ASN A 353 -1.27 15.78 -3.88
N PHE A 354 -0.64 14.73 -4.38
CA PHE A 354 0.79 14.65 -4.59
C PHE A 354 1.08 14.10 -5.98
N ASP A 355 1.82 14.86 -6.79
CA ASP A 355 2.20 14.49 -8.17
C ASP A 355 1.01 14.10 -9.08
N GLY A 356 -0.15 14.74 -8.89
CA GLY A 356 -1.39 14.47 -9.62
C GLY A 356 -2.23 13.33 -9.03
N ILE A 357 -1.77 12.64 -7.99
CA ILE A 357 -2.50 11.54 -7.33
C ILE A 357 -3.21 12.12 -6.11
N ALA A 358 -4.51 11.86 -5.98
CA ALA A 358 -5.29 12.23 -4.80
C ALA A 358 -4.82 11.38 -3.60
N ILE A 359 -4.66 11.99 -2.44
CA ILE A 359 -4.20 11.33 -1.22
C ILE A 359 -5.40 11.03 -0.32
N GLU A 360 -5.60 9.75 -0.02
CA GLU A 360 -6.66 9.30 0.88
C GLU A 360 -6.21 9.27 2.35
N ASP A 361 -4.97 8.86 2.61
CA ASP A 361 -4.40 8.75 3.94
C ASP A 361 -2.87 9.01 3.97
N THR A 362 -2.29 9.03 5.17
CA THR A 362 -0.85 9.25 5.36
C THR A 362 0.01 8.12 4.78
N ARG A 363 -0.49 6.90 4.82
CA ARG A 363 0.22 5.73 4.34
C ARG A 363 0.38 5.77 2.82
N GLU A 364 -0.68 6.16 2.11
CA GLU A 364 -0.62 6.34 0.67
C GLU A 364 0.39 7.43 0.29
N LEU A 365 0.38 8.57 0.98
CA LEU A 365 1.36 9.63 0.77
C LEU A 365 2.78 9.13 0.99
N VAL A 366 3.07 8.44 2.10
CA VAL A 366 4.41 7.91 2.39
C VAL A 366 4.88 6.93 1.30
N ARG A 367 3.99 6.05 0.83
CA ARG A 367 4.28 5.11 -0.25
C ARG A 367 4.61 5.82 -1.56
N ILE A 368 3.82 6.81 -1.97
CA ILE A 368 4.03 7.55 -3.23
C ILE A 368 5.30 8.39 -3.15
N VAL A 369 5.54 9.08 -2.05
CA VAL A 369 6.76 9.88 -1.81
C VAL A 369 7.99 8.97 -1.83
N GLY A 370 7.96 7.85 -1.09
CA GLY A 370 9.07 6.91 -0.99
C GLY A 370 9.43 6.25 -2.33
N ASN A 371 8.45 5.99 -3.18
CA ASN A 371 8.65 5.46 -4.54
C ASN A 371 9.05 6.53 -5.57
N SER A 372 9.01 7.81 -5.19
CA SER A 372 9.41 8.90 -6.09
C SER A 372 10.92 9.10 -6.11
N PRO A 373 11.55 9.35 -7.28
CA PRO A 373 12.97 9.58 -7.37
C PRO A 373 13.45 10.77 -6.54
N VAL A 374 14.61 10.63 -5.88
CA VAL A 374 15.31 11.71 -5.20
C VAL A 374 15.62 12.84 -6.19
N GLY A 375 15.39 14.10 -5.79
CA GLY A 375 15.58 15.28 -6.63
C GLY A 375 14.44 15.58 -7.61
N LYS A 376 13.40 14.73 -7.67
CA LYS A 376 12.22 15.00 -8.49
C LYS A 376 11.48 16.24 -7.98
N LYS A 377 11.11 17.12 -8.91
CA LYS A 377 10.21 18.25 -8.65
C LYS A 377 8.77 17.77 -8.77
N VAL A 378 8.02 17.85 -7.71
CA VAL A 378 6.64 17.36 -7.65
C VAL A 378 5.68 18.50 -7.28
N PRO A 379 4.53 18.62 -7.97
CA PRO A 379 3.44 19.47 -7.53
C PRO A 379 2.73 18.81 -6.34
N VAL A 380 2.48 19.60 -5.30
CA VAL A 380 1.73 19.18 -4.11
C VAL A 380 0.60 20.17 -3.89
N VAL A 381 -0.63 19.68 -3.74
CA VAL A 381 -1.78 20.51 -3.42
C VAL A 381 -2.08 20.35 -1.93
N VAL A 382 -2.14 21.48 -1.24
CA VAL A 382 -2.51 21.52 0.17
C VAL A 382 -3.77 22.36 0.38
N LEU A 383 -4.59 21.95 1.33
CA LEU A 383 -5.69 22.75 1.83
C LEU A 383 -5.17 23.53 3.05
N ARG A 384 -5.17 24.87 2.96
CA ARG A 384 -4.69 25.80 3.98
C ARG A 384 -5.74 26.86 4.24
N ASN A 385 -6.25 26.94 5.48
CA ASN A 385 -7.28 27.90 5.89
C ASN A 385 -8.52 27.94 4.96
N GLY A 386 -8.92 26.80 4.41
CA GLY A 386 -10.07 26.68 3.51
C GLY A 386 -9.76 26.85 2.01
N ASP A 387 -8.55 27.28 1.65
CA ASP A 387 -8.13 27.48 0.26
C ASP A 387 -7.15 26.40 -0.21
N LEU A 388 -7.25 26.01 -1.48
CA LEU A 388 -6.29 25.09 -2.08
C LEU A 388 -5.07 25.84 -2.62
N GLU A 389 -3.90 25.50 -2.10
CA GLU A 389 -2.61 26.03 -2.54
C GLU A 389 -1.79 24.97 -3.29
N ASN A 390 -1.09 25.40 -4.35
CA ASN A 390 -0.21 24.55 -5.14
C ASN A 390 1.25 24.88 -4.78
N LEU A 391 1.93 23.92 -4.19
CA LEU A 391 3.35 23.99 -3.87
C LEU A 391 4.15 23.15 -4.87
N THR A 392 5.42 23.50 -5.07
CA THR A 392 6.36 22.67 -5.86
C THR A 392 7.52 22.26 -4.96
N VAL A 393 7.60 20.97 -4.65
CA VAL A 393 8.63 20.44 -3.77
C VAL A 393 9.69 19.70 -4.56
N VAL A 394 10.96 19.88 -4.21
CA VAL A 394 12.09 19.10 -4.73
C VAL A 394 12.43 18.02 -3.69
N LEU A 395 12.11 16.76 -3.98
CA LEU A 395 12.27 15.68 -3.01
C LEU A 395 13.71 15.48 -2.57
N GLY A 396 13.94 15.40 -1.28
CA GLY A 396 15.21 15.00 -0.66
C GLY A 396 15.42 13.48 -0.70
N ARG A 397 16.52 13.03 -0.11
CA ARG A 397 16.77 11.61 0.14
C ARG A 397 16.47 11.27 1.59
N ARG A 398 15.57 10.31 1.83
CA ARG A 398 15.12 9.95 3.19
C ARG A 398 16.27 9.45 4.07
N GLU A 399 17.05 8.50 3.60
CA GLU A 399 18.09 7.81 4.36
C GLU A 399 19.18 8.75 4.91
N THR A 400 19.37 9.92 4.28
CA THR A 400 20.36 10.92 4.73
C THR A 400 19.75 12.09 5.47
N SER A 401 18.46 12.35 5.32
CA SER A 401 17.82 13.60 5.75
C SER A 401 16.96 13.45 7.00
N GLU A 402 16.35 12.28 7.19
CA GLU A 402 15.35 12.08 8.26
C GLU A 402 15.98 12.20 9.67
N ALA A 403 17.11 11.54 9.90
CA ALA A 403 17.79 11.60 11.19
C ALA A 403 18.35 13.00 11.54
N ALA A 404 18.69 13.80 10.52
CA ALA A 404 19.17 15.16 10.71
C ALA A 404 18.01 16.15 10.95
N ALA A 405 16.85 15.89 10.35
CA ALA A 405 15.69 16.77 10.42
C ALA A 405 14.87 16.60 11.71
N PHE A 406 14.94 15.41 12.35
CA PHE A 406 14.21 15.10 13.57
C PHE A 406 15.15 14.64 14.71
N PRO A 407 15.98 15.53 15.27
CA PRO A 407 16.77 15.18 16.45
C PRO A 407 15.87 14.95 17.67
N ALA A 408 16.23 14.00 18.52
CA ALA A 408 15.45 13.66 19.71
C ALA A 408 15.50 14.79 20.74
N ALA A 409 14.39 15.09 21.32
CA ALA A 409 14.07 16.29 22.11
C ALA A 409 14.36 16.22 23.63
N ALA A 410 14.37 17.33 24.33
CA ALA A 410 14.26 17.48 25.79
C ALA A 410 13.81 18.89 26.27
N GLN A 411 12.96 19.12 27.15
CA GLN A 411 12.55 19.49 28.52
C GLN A 411 11.97 20.91 28.82
N GLU A 412 11.14 21.27 29.68
CA GLU A 412 10.44 21.25 30.97
C GLU A 412 9.51 22.42 31.40
N PRO A 413 8.77 22.40 32.52
CA PRO A 413 7.40 22.79 32.92
C PRO A 413 7.04 23.90 33.91
N GLU A 414 5.77 24.23 34.22
CA GLU A 414 5.10 24.65 35.44
C GLU A 414 3.53 24.77 35.49
N ALA A 415 2.98 24.99 36.56
CA ALA A 415 1.84 24.78 37.48
C ALA A 415 0.38 25.17 37.06
N PRO A 416 -0.71 24.61 37.67
CA PRO A 416 -1.87 24.14 36.88
C PRO A 416 -3.16 24.99 36.83
N ALA A 417 -3.89 24.91 35.68
CA ALA A 417 -5.30 25.32 35.51
C ALA A 417 -6.11 24.21 34.79
N SER A 418 -7.41 24.09 35.07
CA SER A 418 -8.28 23.03 34.52
C SER A 418 -9.20 23.54 33.42
N VAL A 419 -9.06 23.06 32.19
CA VAL A 419 -9.87 23.40 31.02
C VAL A 419 -10.22 22.13 30.22
N LEU A 420 -11.48 21.95 29.85
CA LEU A 420 -12.01 20.79 29.09
C LEU A 420 -11.64 19.43 29.69
N GLY A 421 -11.63 19.32 31.03
CA GLY A 421 -11.27 18.11 31.76
C GLY A 421 -9.76 17.84 31.85
N MET A 422 -8.92 18.79 31.45
CA MET A 422 -7.47 18.75 31.60
C MET A 422 -7.00 19.76 32.61
N ILE A 423 -6.05 19.42 33.48
CA ILE A 423 -5.29 20.36 34.27
C ILE A 423 -4.07 20.76 33.45
N LEU A 424 -4.04 22.04 33.09
CA LEU A 424 -3.01 22.63 32.23
C LEU A 424 -2.05 23.49 33.04
N SER A 425 -0.86 23.62 32.53
CA SER A 425 0.21 24.36 33.17
C SER A 425 1.11 25.03 32.14
N GLU A 426 1.55 26.25 32.41
CA GLU A 426 2.67 26.86 31.67
C GLU A 426 3.97 26.12 31.99
N ILE A 427 4.94 26.15 31.12
CA ILE A 427 6.17 25.35 31.18
C ILE A 427 7.18 25.87 32.27
N THR A 428 7.52 25.09 33.36
CA THR A 428 8.62 25.33 34.33
C THR A 428 9.71 24.28 34.39
N PRO A 429 10.84 24.60 35.10
CA PRO A 429 11.95 23.70 35.35
C PRO A 429 11.60 22.36 36.02
N GLU A 430 10.64 22.27 36.95
CA GLU A 430 10.29 21.06 37.68
C GLU A 430 9.46 20.04 36.91
N LEU A 431 8.40 20.50 36.15
CA LEU A 431 7.58 19.63 35.31
C LEU A 431 8.37 19.14 34.11
N THR A 432 9.45 19.79 33.68
CA THR A 432 10.45 19.42 32.66
C THR A 432 11.19 18.15 33.03
N GLU A 433 11.72 18.10 34.25
CA GLU A 433 12.40 16.93 34.80
C GLU A 433 11.42 15.78 34.98
N GLN A 434 10.17 16.15 35.40
CA GLN A 434 9.12 15.16 35.67
C GLN A 434 8.61 14.47 34.40
N PHE A 435 8.44 15.20 33.31
CA PHE A 435 7.85 14.69 32.04
C PHE A 435 8.86 14.55 30.89
N SER A 436 10.13 14.80 31.13
CA SER A 436 11.21 14.71 30.13
C SER A 436 10.96 15.51 28.84
N LEU A 437 10.51 16.76 28.94
CA LEU A 437 10.14 17.64 27.81
C LEU A 437 11.34 18.46 27.31
N SER A 438 11.59 18.64 26.01
CA SER A 438 12.75 19.36 25.47
C SER A 438 12.39 20.47 24.50
N ASP A 439 13.03 21.64 24.62
CA ASP A 439 12.82 22.82 23.76
C ASP A 439 11.35 23.08 23.40
N ALA A 440 10.46 22.73 24.34
CA ALA A 440 9.03 22.77 24.14
C ALA A 440 8.49 24.17 24.40
N THR A 441 7.56 24.59 23.55
CA THR A 441 6.69 25.75 23.79
C THR A 441 5.25 25.29 23.87
N GLY A 442 4.43 25.85 24.74
CA GLY A 442 3.05 25.45 24.86
C GLY A 442 2.59 25.24 26.30
N LEU A 443 1.52 24.49 26.50
CA LEU A 443 0.97 24.09 27.77
C LEU A 443 1.13 22.60 28.02
N VAL A 444 1.54 22.21 29.23
CA VAL A 444 1.64 20.80 29.61
C VAL A 444 0.36 20.34 30.32
N ILE A 445 -0.11 19.15 29.96
CA ILE A 445 -1.18 18.48 30.68
C ILE A 445 -0.60 17.80 31.90
N THR A 446 -1.00 18.21 33.10
CA THR A 446 -0.50 17.64 34.35
C THR A 446 -1.43 16.61 34.96
N ALA A 447 -2.74 16.73 34.71
CA ALA A 447 -3.73 15.73 35.07
C ALA A 447 -4.93 15.78 34.11
N ILE A 448 -5.69 14.68 34.03
CA ILE A 448 -6.86 14.54 33.15
C ILE A 448 -7.98 13.92 33.97
N ASP A 449 -9.18 14.49 33.82
CA ASP A 449 -10.41 13.91 34.35
C ASP A 449 -10.71 12.60 33.54
N PRO A 450 -10.78 11.44 34.20
CA PRO A 450 -11.02 10.18 33.52
C PRO A 450 -12.36 10.08 32.78
N ASP A 451 -13.33 10.93 33.13
CA ASP A 451 -14.65 10.98 32.48
C ASP A 451 -14.72 12.00 31.33
N SER A 452 -13.60 12.68 31.00
CA SER A 452 -13.53 13.71 29.96
C SER A 452 -13.37 13.16 28.55
N ASP A 453 -13.67 13.97 27.52
CA ASP A 453 -13.38 13.69 26.13
C ASP A 453 -11.86 13.55 25.89
N ALA A 454 -11.04 14.34 26.60
CA ALA A 454 -9.59 14.25 26.58
C ALA A 454 -9.10 12.85 27.01
N ALA A 455 -9.66 12.28 28.10
CA ALA A 455 -9.34 10.92 28.51
C ALA A 455 -9.77 9.86 27.46
N THR A 456 -10.97 10.02 26.90
CA THR A 456 -11.49 9.14 25.86
C THR A 456 -10.62 9.14 24.61
N LYS A 457 -10.04 10.28 24.24
CA LYS A 457 -9.12 10.45 23.10
C LYS A 457 -7.66 10.11 23.43
N GLY A 458 -7.43 9.58 24.62
CA GLY A 458 -6.13 9.05 25.02
C GLY A 458 -5.08 10.12 25.31
N PHE A 459 -5.50 11.33 25.71
CA PHE A 459 -4.58 12.31 26.29
C PHE A 459 -4.01 11.75 27.60
N VAL A 460 -2.79 12.10 27.92
CA VAL A 460 -2.12 11.66 29.16
C VAL A 460 -1.35 12.80 29.81
N PRO A 461 -1.12 12.78 31.12
CA PRO A 461 -0.18 13.70 31.75
C PRO A 461 1.19 13.64 31.08
N GLY A 462 1.77 14.80 30.78
CA GLY A 462 3.01 14.95 30.03
C GLY A 462 2.82 15.26 28.54
N ASP A 463 1.60 15.21 27.99
CA ASP A 463 1.31 15.75 26.66
C ASP A 463 1.43 17.28 26.69
N LEU A 464 1.98 17.86 25.62
CA LEU A 464 2.06 19.31 25.41
C LEU A 464 1.02 19.75 24.39
N ILE A 465 0.31 20.85 24.67
CA ILE A 465 -0.53 21.57 23.72
C ILE A 465 0.29 22.73 23.17
N GLU A 466 0.69 22.67 21.92
CA GLU A 466 1.45 23.74 21.26
C GLU A 466 0.57 24.74 20.55
N LYS A 467 -0.55 24.27 19.97
CA LYS A 467 -1.50 25.10 19.23
C LYS A 467 -2.94 24.73 19.56
N ALA A 468 -3.82 25.74 19.54
CA ALA A 468 -5.26 25.57 19.49
C ALA A 468 -5.82 26.34 18.28
N ASN A 469 -6.65 25.70 17.46
CA ASN A 469 -7.17 26.27 16.19
C ASN A 469 -6.06 26.82 15.27
N ARG A 470 -4.88 26.21 15.28
CA ARG A 470 -3.66 26.60 14.53
C ARG A 470 -2.91 27.82 15.08
N GLU A 471 -3.41 28.47 16.11
CA GLU A 471 -2.71 29.55 16.82
C GLU A 471 -1.84 28.96 17.94
N ASP A 472 -0.64 29.51 18.11
CA ASP A 472 0.26 29.13 19.20
C ASP A 472 -0.37 29.50 20.55
N VAL A 473 -0.27 28.59 21.52
CA VAL A 473 -0.74 28.81 22.89
C VAL A 473 0.38 28.51 23.86
N THR A 474 0.70 29.51 24.69
CA THR A 474 1.77 29.41 25.69
C THR A 474 1.25 29.65 27.10
N THR A 475 0.05 30.24 27.22
CA THR A 475 -0.64 30.49 28.49
C THR A 475 -2.03 29.87 28.47
N VAL A 476 -2.54 29.52 29.66
CA VAL A 476 -3.90 28.98 29.80
C VAL A 476 -4.94 29.98 29.29
N ALA A 477 -4.73 31.29 29.52
CA ALA A 477 -5.64 32.34 29.04
C ALA A 477 -5.72 32.39 27.49
N GLU A 478 -4.58 32.17 26.77
CA GLU A 478 -4.59 32.08 25.32
C GLU A 478 -5.36 30.85 24.85
N PHE A 479 -5.21 29.71 25.53
CA PHE A 479 -5.94 28.49 25.25
C PHE A 479 -7.44 28.64 25.43
N GLU A 480 -7.87 29.23 26.55
CA GLU A 480 -9.28 29.55 26.82
C GLU A 480 -9.87 30.51 25.78
N ALA A 481 -9.11 31.53 25.36
CA ALA A 481 -9.53 32.43 24.29
C ALA A 481 -9.78 31.71 22.94
N GLN A 482 -8.97 30.69 22.62
CA GLN A 482 -9.19 29.87 21.40
C GLN A 482 -10.43 28.98 21.51
N ILE A 483 -10.74 28.47 22.70
CA ILE A 483 -11.97 27.72 22.98
C ILE A 483 -13.19 28.62 22.79
N ASP A 484 -13.16 29.83 23.37
CA ASP A 484 -14.26 30.77 23.28
C ASP A 484 -14.48 31.25 21.84
N ALA A 485 -13.40 31.51 21.10
CA ALA A 485 -13.49 31.84 19.67
C ALA A 485 -14.09 30.69 18.82
N ALA A 486 -13.78 29.43 19.16
CA ALA A 486 -14.39 28.28 18.49
C ALA A 486 -15.89 28.17 18.83
N ARG A 487 -16.29 28.40 20.09
CA ARG A 487 -17.71 28.44 20.53
C ARG A 487 -18.48 29.55 19.82
N GLU A 488 -17.91 30.76 19.76
CA GLU A 488 -18.50 31.92 19.07
C GLU A 488 -18.68 31.66 17.56
N ALA A 489 -17.75 30.90 16.95
CA ALA A 489 -17.85 30.46 15.56
C ALA A 489 -18.85 29.30 15.33
N GLY A 490 -19.53 28.83 16.40
CA GLY A 490 -20.49 27.71 16.33
C GLY A 490 -19.86 26.34 16.15
N ARG A 491 -18.58 26.18 16.44
CA ARG A 491 -17.88 24.91 16.37
C ARG A 491 -18.19 24.04 17.60
N THR A 492 -18.24 22.73 17.41
CA THR A 492 -18.46 21.76 18.49
C THR A 492 -17.16 21.19 19.04
N SER A 493 -16.03 21.48 18.39
CA SER A 493 -14.71 21.00 18.76
C SER A 493 -13.63 22.08 18.54
N VAL A 494 -12.50 21.93 19.24
CA VAL A 494 -11.27 22.72 19.06
C VAL A 494 -10.19 21.77 18.53
N LEU A 495 -9.46 22.18 17.50
CA LEU A 495 -8.33 21.44 16.96
C LEU A 495 -7.07 21.78 17.74
N LEU A 496 -6.44 20.79 18.35
CA LEU A 496 -5.23 20.93 19.17
C LEU A 496 -4.03 20.27 18.47
N LEU A 497 -2.90 20.94 18.43
CA LEU A 497 -1.62 20.31 18.14
C LEU A 497 -1.00 19.87 19.47
N LEU A 498 -0.90 18.57 19.65
CA LEU A 498 -0.29 17.93 20.82
C LEU A 498 1.11 17.43 20.47
N ARG A 499 1.99 17.39 21.48
CA ARG A 499 3.28 16.71 21.36
C ARG A 499 3.46 15.72 22.52
N ARG A 500 3.82 14.47 22.20
CA ARG A 500 4.12 13.42 23.18
C ARG A 500 5.49 12.82 22.88
N GLY A 501 6.41 12.88 23.83
CA GLY A 501 7.76 12.31 23.65
C GLY A 501 8.51 12.83 22.42
N GLY A 502 8.22 14.07 22.01
CA GLY A 502 8.78 14.69 20.79
C GLY A 502 7.90 14.55 19.55
N ASP A 503 6.90 13.66 19.52
CA ASP A 503 6.05 13.42 18.36
C ASP A 503 4.78 14.31 18.37
N PRO A 504 4.62 15.23 17.40
CA PRO A 504 3.43 16.06 17.28
C PRO A 504 2.29 15.29 16.61
N ARG A 505 1.04 15.56 17.08
CA ARG A 505 -0.19 15.06 16.46
C ARG A 505 -1.32 16.08 16.64
N PHE A 506 -2.25 16.13 15.70
CA PHE A 506 -3.48 16.88 15.87
C PHE A 506 -4.59 16.00 16.48
N GLU A 507 -5.36 16.59 17.37
CA GLU A 507 -6.58 16.01 17.94
C GLU A 507 -7.67 17.07 18.01
N ALA A 508 -8.91 16.68 17.69
CA ALA A 508 -10.07 17.53 17.87
C ALA A 508 -10.74 17.20 19.21
N LEU A 509 -10.79 18.14 20.12
CA LEU A 509 -11.39 17.99 21.46
C LEU A 509 -12.76 18.64 21.50
N LEU A 510 -13.78 17.92 22.02
CA LEU A 510 -15.14 18.44 22.14
C LEU A 510 -15.21 19.60 23.14
N LEU A 511 -15.90 20.66 22.75
CA LEU A 511 -16.02 21.87 23.57
C LEU A 511 -17.00 21.74 24.74
N GLY A 512 -17.65 20.59 24.90
CA GLY A 512 -18.72 20.39 25.87
C GLY A 512 -19.96 21.23 25.51
N VAL A 513 -21.14 20.68 25.73
CA VAL A 513 -22.40 21.48 25.69
C VAL A 513 -22.63 21.90 27.12
N ASP A 514 -22.60 23.24 27.41
CA ASP A 514 -23.05 23.81 28.68
C ASP A 514 -24.55 23.59 28.85
#